data_8ac26473503b7ad4252da40808911a37
#
_entry.id   8ac26473503b7ad4252da40808911a37
#
_cell.length_a   1.000
_cell.length_b   1.000
_cell.length_c   1.000
_cell.angle_alpha   90.00
_cell.angle_beta   90.00
_cell.angle_gamma   90.00
#
_symmetry.space_group_name_H-M   'P 1'
#
loop_
_entity.id
_entity.type
_entity.pdbx_description
1 polymer ?
#
loop_
_entity_poly.entity_id
_entity_poly.type
_entity_poly.pdbx_seq_one_letter_code
_entity_poly.pdbx_strand_id
1 'polypeptide(L)'
;MRTVELLEKIRPIWIDRVSYQLARGESVRESFIQQLTEYFNLMKQAVMTGDPSWLHPLLDSWIEARTVTEIENQDVSLAPILSQIMLTTHEVASEILQDCEGIRLLGQILPIFTYAVQYTTRLETDAHVAHISSELDNARVMMERLDKSKSDFISVAAHELKTPLTLIEGYTAMLRDMVLITDQEESVDMLFKGVDNGTNRLREIIDDMIDVSLLDNHLLQMNFQPVWFGQLIEIVQHELEEALKNRRQKLIISPFKGFNEITFGDSERLYQALRNLLTNSIKFTPDGGSIRIDGRMLPGFVEITIADTGIGIAVEDQERIFEKFGRVGNAALHSSGKIKFKGGGPGLGLPITKGIIEAHGGAVSVSYTHLRAHETNDLISYSVFCLKIG
;
A
#
# COMPACT_ATOMS: atom_id res chain seq x y z
N MET A 1 12.56 25.27 56.07
CA MET A 1 13.99 25.56 56.13
C MET A 1 14.82 24.28 56.45
N ARG A 2 14.58 23.62 57.57
CA ARG A 2 15.37 22.44 58.00
C ARG A 2 15.41 21.24 56.97
N THR A 3 14.33 20.96 56.25
CA THR A 3 14.26 19.85 55.28
C THR A 3 15.07 20.16 54.01
N VAL A 4 15.11 21.39 53.58
CA VAL A 4 15.91 21.80 52.39
C VAL A 4 17.40 21.72 52.71
N GLU A 5 17.80 22.01 53.94
CA GLU A 5 19.19 21.85 54.41
C GLU A 5 19.59 20.36 54.43
N LEU A 6 18.66 19.47 54.80
CA LEU A 6 18.89 18.03 54.76
C LEU A 6 18.99 17.51 53.29
N LEU A 7 18.19 18.01 52.38
CA LEU A 7 18.33 17.69 50.97
C LEU A 7 19.68 18.12 50.40
N GLU A 8 20.14 19.33 50.68
CA GLU A 8 21.45 19.80 50.22
C GLU A 8 22.62 19.00 50.80
N LYS A 9 22.50 18.44 52.00
CA LYS A 9 23.52 17.56 52.58
C LYS A 9 23.67 16.24 51.80
N ILE A 10 22.59 15.65 51.32
CA ILE A 10 22.61 14.39 50.59
C ILE A 10 22.94 14.55 49.10
N ARG A 11 22.72 15.76 48.52
CA ARG A 11 22.80 16.07 47.10
C ARG A 11 24.03 15.51 46.36
N PRO A 12 25.29 15.73 46.84
CA PRO A 12 26.47 15.29 46.08
C PRO A 12 26.53 13.78 45.91
N ILE A 13 26.30 13.04 47.00
CA ILE A 13 26.33 11.57 47.00
C ILE A 13 25.10 11.01 46.27
N TRP A 14 23.95 11.68 46.38
CA TRP A 14 22.72 11.30 45.70
C TRP A 14 22.87 11.38 44.18
N ILE A 15 23.37 12.51 43.62
CA ILE A 15 23.56 12.67 42.18
C ILE A 15 24.52 11.61 41.64
N ASP A 16 25.65 11.37 42.33
CA ASP A 16 26.63 10.39 41.89
C ASP A 16 26.04 8.99 41.89
N ARG A 17 25.38 8.57 42.96
CA ARG A 17 24.83 7.22 43.12
C ARG A 17 23.67 6.95 42.14
N VAL A 18 22.73 7.89 41.98
CA VAL A 18 21.62 7.76 41.04
C VAL A 18 22.12 7.72 39.59
N SER A 19 23.08 8.58 39.23
CA SER A 19 23.65 8.58 37.91
C SER A 19 24.39 7.27 37.59
N TYR A 20 25.08 6.69 38.57
CA TYR A 20 25.79 5.42 38.40
C TYR A 20 24.83 4.23 38.23
N GLN A 21 23.71 4.22 38.95
CA GLN A 21 22.73 3.14 38.89
C GLN A 21 21.89 3.17 37.60
N LEU A 22 21.57 4.35 37.09
CA LEU A 22 20.62 4.51 35.96
C LEU A 22 21.30 4.71 34.61
N ALA A 23 22.52 5.26 34.55
CA ALA A 23 23.24 5.52 33.31
C ALA A 23 24.39 4.54 33.06
N ARG A 24 24.33 3.79 31.96
CA ARG A 24 25.42 2.91 31.51
C ARG A 24 26.24 3.63 30.42
N GLY A 25 27.49 4.01 30.75
CA GLY A 25 28.45 4.68 29.88
C GLY A 25 28.72 6.14 30.26
N GLU A 26 29.98 6.63 30.04
CA GLU A 26 30.41 7.95 30.52
C GLU A 26 29.68 9.13 29.85
N SER A 27 29.56 9.14 28.53
CA SER A 27 28.90 10.24 27.79
C SER A 27 27.39 10.33 28.06
N VAL A 28 26.73 9.19 28.29
CA VAL A 28 25.32 9.13 28.69
C VAL A 28 25.15 9.67 30.10
N ARG A 29 26.12 9.39 30.98
CA ARG A 29 26.09 9.83 32.37
C ARG A 29 26.16 11.34 32.49
N GLU A 30 26.98 12.06 31.70
CA GLU A 30 27.09 13.52 31.77
C GLU A 30 25.75 14.19 31.44
N SER A 31 25.08 13.79 30.37
CA SER A 31 23.76 14.31 30.02
C SER A 31 22.73 14.01 31.12
N PHE A 32 22.79 12.81 31.68
CA PHE A 32 21.84 12.37 32.69
C PHE A 32 22.07 13.09 34.05
N ILE A 33 23.31 13.41 34.41
CA ILE A 33 23.63 14.24 35.60
C ILE A 33 22.97 15.60 35.51
N GLN A 34 22.91 16.23 34.32
CA GLN A 34 22.26 17.50 34.16
C GLN A 34 20.75 17.37 34.44
N GLN A 35 20.09 16.36 33.88
CA GLN A 35 18.68 16.08 34.12
C GLN A 35 18.38 15.73 35.58
N LEU A 36 19.22 14.93 36.22
CA LEU A 36 19.11 14.64 37.65
C LEU A 36 19.29 15.89 38.53
N THR A 37 20.20 16.78 38.14
CA THR A 37 20.39 18.04 38.83
C THR A 37 19.14 18.93 38.73
N GLU A 38 18.53 18.98 37.59
CA GLU A 38 17.25 19.67 37.37
C GLU A 38 16.12 19.04 38.17
N TYR A 39 15.98 17.71 38.11
CA TYR A 39 15.01 16.95 38.92
C TYR A 39 15.16 17.27 40.40
N PHE A 40 16.39 17.25 40.92
CA PHE A 40 16.69 17.55 42.33
C PHE A 40 16.30 18.97 42.70
N ASN A 41 16.56 19.96 41.84
CA ASN A 41 16.19 21.34 42.08
C ASN A 41 14.65 21.52 42.08
N LEU A 42 13.95 20.89 41.17
CA LEU A 42 12.48 20.92 41.12
C LEU A 42 11.86 20.20 42.31
N MET A 43 12.40 19.06 42.71
CA MET A 43 12.00 18.35 43.94
C MET A 43 12.20 19.22 45.19
N LYS A 44 13.30 19.97 45.26
CA LYS A 44 13.55 20.91 46.35
C LYS A 44 12.48 22.05 46.37
N GLN A 45 12.12 22.57 45.21
CA GLN A 45 11.03 23.58 45.11
C GLN A 45 9.68 22.98 45.55
N ALA A 46 9.37 21.76 45.11
CA ALA A 46 8.17 21.06 45.51
C ALA A 46 8.09 20.86 47.05
N VAL A 47 9.22 20.51 47.70
CA VAL A 47 9.29 20.41 49.15
C VAL A 47 9.12 21.77 49.83
N MET A 48 9.66 22.86 49.26
CA MET A 48 9.56 24.23 49.82
C MET A 48 8.14 24.78 49.77
N THR A 49 7.46 24.54 48.66
CA THR A 49 6.10 25.07 48.39
C THR A 49 4.98 24.15 48.83
N GLY A 50 5.29 22.86 49.03
CA GLY A 50 4.27 21.84 49.22
C GLY A 50 3.51 21.44 47.93
N ASP A 51 3.96 21.93 46.77
CA ASP A 51 3.32 21.70 45.49
C ASP A 51 4.19 20.80 44.60
N PRO A 52 3.80 19.55 44.35
CA PRO A 52 4.54 18.63 43.52
C PRO A 52 4.48 18.93 42.03
N SER A 53 3.62 19.87 41.58
CA SER A 53 3.49 20.24 40.16
C SER A 53 4.76 20.89 39.57
N TRP A 54 5.69 21.33 40.41
CA TRP A 54 7.01 21.77 39.97
C TRP A 54 7.78 20.75 39.13
N LEU A 55 7.47 19.45 39.27
CA LEU A 55 8.11 18.38 38.48
C LEU A 55 7.53 18.23 37.07
N HIS A 56 6.34 18.78 36.76
CA HIS A 56 5.65 18.58 35.47
C HIS A 56 6.54 18.86 34.27
N PRO A 57 7.20 20.03 34.12
CA PRO A 57 7.93 20.35 32.90
C PRO A 57 9.02 19.32 32.56
N LEU A 58 9.67 18.77 33.59
CA LEU A 58 10.70 17.77 33.38
C LEU A 58 10.11 16.39 33.08
N LEU A 59 9.07 15.98 33.79
CA LEU A 59 8.40 14.71 33.57
C LEU A 59 7.73 14.66 32.19
N ASP A 60 7.13 15.76 31.76
CA ASP A 60 6.57 15.89 30.41
C ASP A 60 7.65 15.76 29.36
N SER A 61 8.78 16.45 29.52
CA SER A 61 9.94 16.34 28.63
C SER A 61 10.49 14.91 28.54
N TRP A 62 10.50 14.19 29.64
CA TRP A 62 10.97 12.79 29.67
C TRP A 62 10.00 11.85 28.93
N ILE A 63 8.70 12.15 28.94
CA ILE A 63 7.69 11.36 28.21
C ILE A 63 7.72 11.71 26.72
N GLU A 64 7.80 13.00 26.37
CA GLU A 64 7.85 13.45 24.97
C GLU A 64 9.12 13.00 24.23
N ALA A 65 10.24 12.83 24.95
CA ALA A 65 11.50 12.36 24.37
C ALA A 65 11.47 10.89 23.91
N ARG A 66 10.39 10.15 24.19
CA ARG A 66 10.27 8.74 23.84
C ARG A 66 9.90 8.54 22.37
N THR A 67 10.52 7.54 21.79
CA THR A 67 10.19 7.07 20.44
C THR A 67 8.92 6.19 20.44
N VAL A 68 8.24 6.11 19.30
CA VAL A 68 7.02 5.28 19.13
C VAL A 68 7.30 3.81 19.49
N THR A 69 8.47 3.29 19.15
CA THR A 69 8.92 1.92 19.48
C THR A 69 9.08 1.68 20.98
N GLU A 70 9.43 2.71 21.76
CA GLU A 70 9.55 2.62 23.23
C GLU A 70 8.18 2.67 23.91
N ILE A 71 7.20 3.31 23.28
CA ILE A 71 5.80 3.34 23.75
C ILE A 71 5.13 1.96 23.54
N GLU A 72 5.46 1.26 22.46
CA GLU A 72 4.96 -0.09 22.15
C GLU A 72 5.53 -1.16 23.10
N ASN A 73 6.78 -1.03 23.48
CA ASN A 73 7.44 -1.94 24.42
C ASN A 73 7.24 -1.46 25.86
N GLN A 74 6.30 -2.05 26.58
CA GLN A 74 6.02 -1.74 27.99
C GLN A 74 7.24 -1.80 28.94
N ASP A 75 8.41 -2.23 28.47
CA ASP A 75 9.64 -2.38 29.24
C ASP A 75 10.34 -1.06 29.63
N VAL A 76 9.86 0.09 29.16
CA VAL A 76 10.52 1.40 29.35
C VAL A 76 9.60 2.42 30.07
N SER A 77 8.82 2.00 31.06
CA SER A 77 8.05 2.95 31.90
C SER A 77 8.96 3.81 32.77
N LEU A 78 8.58 5.08 33.00
CA LEU A 78 9.28 5.98 33.94
C LEU A 78 9.05 5.60 35.40
N ALA A 79 7.98 4.89 35.71
CA ALA A 79 7.65 4.48 37.06
C ALA A 79 8.75 3.63 37.75
N PRO A 80 9.39 2.64 37.09
CA PRO A 80 10.54 1.94 37.62
C PRO A 80 11.74 2.87 37.89
N ILE A 81 12.01 3.83 37.00
CA ILE A 81 13.09 4.79 37.13
C ILE A 81 12.86 5.68 38.36
N LEU A 82 11.68 6.26 38.48
CA LEU A 82 11.29 7.08 39.65
C LEU A 82 11.32 6.25 40.95
N SER A 83 10.89 5.00 40.89
CA SER A 83 10.96 4.09 42.03
C SER A 83 12.41 3.81 42.45
N GLN A 84 13.31 3.61 41.50
CA GLN A 84 14.72 3.43 41.75
C GLN A 84 15.35 4.71 42.33
N ILE A 85 15.01 5.90 41.80
CA ILE A 85 15.45 7.19 42.36
C ILE A 85 14.95 7.33 43.79
N MET A 86 13.73 6.93 44.13
CA MET A 86 13.20 6.98 45.48
C MET A 86 13.95 6.03 46.42
N LEU A 87 14.20 4.77 46.02
CA LEU A 87 14.95 3.81 46.78
C LEU A 87 16.37 4.31 47.09
N THR A 88 17.07 4.81 46.07
CA THR A 88 18.43 5.38 46.25
C THR A 88 18.38 6.62 47.15
N THR A 89 17.33 7.41 47.10
CA THR A 89 17.15 8.56 48.01
C THR A 89 17.01 8.09 49.46
N HIS A 90 16.27 7.02 49.70
CA HIS A 90 16.13 6.42 51.01
C HIS A 90 17.49 5.87 51.54
N GLU A 91 18.23 5.13 50.69
CA GLU A 91 19.53 4.60 51.05
C GLU A 91 20.54 5.70 51.46
N VAL A 92 20.67 6.73 50.59
CA VAL A 92 21.59 7.86 50.83
C VAL A 92 21.20 8.66 52.07
N ALA A 93 19.87 8.88 52.27
CA ALA A 93 19.40 9.56 53.48
C ALA A 93 19.72 8.78 54.77
N SER A 94 19.56 7.45 54.74
CA SER A 94 19.84 6.60 55.89
C SER A 94 21.36 6.50 56.23
N GLU A 95 22.23 6.66 55.22
CA GLU A 95 23.68 6.64 55.42
C GLU A 95 24.23 7.97 55.97
N ILE A 96 23.65 9.10 55.53
CA ILE A 96 24.25 10.43 55.80
C ILE A 96 23.60 11.14 56.99
N LEU A 97 22.29 10.89 57.21
CA LEU A 97 21.49 11.61 58.19
C LEU A 97 21.28 10.76 59.46
N GLN A 98 21.08 11.41 60.61
CA GLN A 98 20.62 10.72 61.81
C GLN A 98 19.18 10.21 61.61
N ASP A 99 18.82 9.11 62.27
CA ASP A 99 17.51 8.43 62.07
C ASP A 99 16.30 9.39 62.14
N CYS A 100 16.26 10.31 63.09
CA CYS A 100 15.20 11.29 63.20
C CYS A 100 15.16 12.31 62.05
N GLU A 101 16.30 12.67 61.46
CA GLU A 101 16.42 13.59 60.34
C GLU A 101 16.04 12.88 59.02
N GLY A 102 16.50 11.62 58.86
CA GLY A 102 16.13 10.78 57.70
C GLY A 102 14.64 10.53 57.63
N ILE A 103 13.98 10.13 58.72
CA ILE A 103 12.53 9.92 58.79
C ILE A 103 11.77 11.21 58.45
N ARG A 104 12.21 12.36 58.94
CA ARG A 104 11.59 13.65 58.63
C ARG A 104 11.71 14.02 57.15
N LEU A 105 12.89 13.83 56.56
CA LEU A 105 13.14 14.07 55.12
C LEU A 105 12.25 13.17 54.26
N LEU A 106 12.28 11.87 54.54
CA LEU A 106 11.48 10.88 53.79
C LEU A 106 9.98 11.16 53.87
N GLY A 107 9.47 11.55 55.03
CA GLY A 107 8.09 11.89 55.23
C GLY A 107 7.61 13.07 54.37
N GLN A 108 8.51 13.98 53.96
CA GLN A 108 8.16 15.12 53.09
C GLN A 108 8.38 14.85 51.61
N ILE A 109 9.36 14.02 51.25
CA ILE A 109 9.63 13.73 49.84
C ILE A 109 8.78 12.56 49.29
N LEU A 110 8.37 11.61 50.14
CA LEU A 110 7.56 10.47 49.73
C LEU A 110 6.26 10.86 49.01
N PRO A 111 5.46 11.85 49.49
CA PRO A 111 4.28 12.30 48.75
C PRO A 111 4.60 12.87 47.37
N ILE A 112 5.76 13.54 47.21
CA ILE A 112 6.21 14.11 45.94
C ILE A 112 6.57 12.98 44.95
N PHE A 113 7.29 11.96 45.40
CA PHE A 113 7.59 10.78 44.60
C PHE A 113 6.32 10.02 44.19
N THR A 114 5.41 9.83 45.14
CA THR A 114 4.12 9.16 44.88
C THR A 114 3.35 9.93 43.81
N TYR A 115 3.31 11.24 43.91
CA TYR A 115 2.68 12.11 42.92
C TYR A 115 3.38 11.99 41.57
N ALA A 116 4.72 12.05 41.51
CA ALA A 116 5.48 11.94 40.26
C ALA A 116 5.22 10.62 39.54
N VAL A 117 5.19 9.49 40.30
CA VAL A 117 4.84 8.18 39.73
C VAL A 117 3.43 8.14 39.21
N GLN A 118 2.44 8.66 39.96
CA GLN A 118 1.04 8.70 39.51
C GLN A 118 0.87 9.58 38.29
N TYR A 119 1.53 10.74 38.25
CA TYR A 119 1.47 11.66 37.13
C TYR A 119 2.05 11.05 35.86
N THR A 120 3.26 10.47 35.94
CA THR A 120 3.91 9.83 34.77
C THR A 120 3.12 8.62 34.31
N THR A 121 2.62 7.77 35.20
CA THR A 121 1.81 6.60 34.84
C THR A 121 0.53 7.02 34.11
N ARG A 122 -0.10 8.12 34.54
CA ARG A 122 -1.29 8.65 33.88
C ARG A 122 -0.94 9.15 32.45
N LEU A 123 0.09 9.94 32.30
CA LEU A 123 0.50 10.46 30.98
C LEU A 123 0.91 9.32 30.03
N GLU A 124 1.65 8.31 30.53
CA GLU A 124 2.01 7.13 29.75
C GLU A 124 0.77 6.35 29.31
N THR A 125 -0.20 6.20 30.20
CA THR A 125 -1.47 5.53 29.87
C THR A 125 -2.26 6.33 28.83
N ASP A 126 -2.37 7.65 28.99
CA ASP A 126 -3.07 8.52 28.05
C ASP A 126 -2.41 8.49 26.66
N ALA A 127 -1.07 8.52 26.59
CA ALA A 127 -0.32 8.40 25.34
C ALA A 127 -0.53 7.03 24.67
N HIS A 128 -0.52 5.95 25.44
CA HIS A 128 -0.76 4.60 24.94
C HIS A 128 -2.18 4.40 24.43
N VAL A 129 -3.17 4.91 25.15
CA VAL A 129 -4.59 4.89 24.72
C VAL A 129 -4.78 5.69 23.43
N ALA A 130 -4.15 6.87 23.32
CA ALA A 130 -4.22 7.68 22.10
C ALA A 130 -3.59 6.95 20.89
N HIS A 131 -2.45 6.27 21.09
CA HIS A 131 -1.80 5.47 20.05
C HIS A 131 -2.69 4.30 19.58
N ILE A 132 -3.19 3.49 20.51
CA ILE A 132 -4.09 2.37 20.19
C ILE A 132 -5.36 2.87 19.48
N SER A 133 -5.93 3.99 19.94
CA SER A 133 -7.12 4.58 19.30
C SER A 133 -6.84 4.96 17.84
N SER A 134 -5.67 5.56 17.57
CA SER A 134 -5.24 5.89 16.20
C SER A 134 -5.04 4.66 15.33
N GLU A 135 -4.45 3.59 15.87
CA GLU A 135 -4.28 2.32 15.13
C GLU A 135 -5.63 1.67 14.82
N LEU A 136 -6.55 1.67 15.79
CA LEU A 136 -7.90 1.15 15.59
C LEU A 136 -8.67 1.92 14.52
N ASP A 137 -8.57 3.26 14.51
CA ASP A 137 -9.20 4.09 13.48
C ASP A 137 -8.60 3.80 12.09
N ASN A 138 -7.28 3.66 11.98
CA ASN A 138 -6.62 3.28 10.73
C ASN A 138 -7.06 1.89 10.25
N ALA A 139 -7.12 0.90 11.15
CA ALA A 139 -7.58 -0.44 10.83
C ALA A 139 -9.05 -0.44 10.39
N ARG A 140 -9.91 0.35 11.06
CA ARG A 140 -11.32 0.52 10.68
C ARG A 140 -11.46 1.12 9.29
N VAL A 141 -10.76 2.20 8.98
CA VAL A 141 -10.78 2.83 7.63
C VAL A 141 -10.33 1.83 6.57
N MET A 142 -9.29 1.05 6.85
CA MET A 142 -8.83 0.01 5.93
C MET A 142 -9.88 -1.08 5.72
N MET A 143 -10.54 -1.53 6.80
CA MET A 143 -11.61 -2.54 6.72
C MET A 143 -12.82 -2.03 5.93
N GLU A 144 -13.25 -0.78 6.13
CA GLU A 144 -14.33 -0.16 5.37
C GLU A 144 -14.00 -0.06 3.87
N ARG A 145 -12.74 0.25 3.52
CA ARG A 145 -12.26 0.24 2.12
C ARG A 145 -12.31 -1.15 1.50
N LEU A 146 -11.87 -2.17 2.24
CA LEU A 146 -11.91 -3.56 1.78
C LEU A 146 -13.34 -4.05 1.57
N ASP A 147 -14.26 -3.75 2.50
CA ASP A 147 -15.68 -4.13 2.38
C ASP A 147 -16.36 -3.45 1.20
N LYS A 148 -16.08 -2.16 1.01
CA LYS A 148 -16.53 -1.43 -0.19
C LYS A 148 -16.00 -2.03 -1.47
N SER A 149 -14.69 -2.31 -1.54
CA SER A 149 -14.06 -2.93 -2.72
C SER A 149 -14.68 -4.30 -3.02
N LYS A 150 -14.95 -5.11 -1.99
CA LYS A 150 -15.65 -6.41 -2.13
C LYS A 150 -17.08 -6.24 -2.66
N SER A 151 -17.83 -5.26 -2.17
CA SER A 151 -19.19 -4.98 -2.61
C SER A 151 -19.23 -4.48 -4.05
N ASP A 152 -18.31 -3.60 -4.42
CA ASP A 152 -18.15 -3.11 -5.80
C ASP A 152 -17.76 -4.27 -6.74
N PHE A 153 -16.89 -5.19 -6.29
CA PHE A 153 -16.57 -6.43 -7.02
C PHE A 153 -17.80 -7.25 -7.36
N ILE A 154 -18.61 -7.58 -6.35
CA ILE A 154 -19.81 -8.42 -6.55
C ILE A 154 -20.79 -7.71 -7.51
N SER A 155 -21.00 -6.42 -7.35
CA SER A 155 -21.91 -5.64 -8.17
C SER A 155 -21.49 -5.58 -9.64
N VAL A 156 -20.20 -5.28 -9.90
CA VAL A 156 -19.66 -5.24 -11.27
C VAL A 156 -19.65 -6.63 -11.89
N ALA A 157 -19.24 -7.64 -11.14
CA ALA A 157 -19.26 -9.04 -11.58
C ALA A 157 -20.65 -9.47 -12.02
N ALA A 158 -21.67 -9.22 -11.20
CA ALA A 158 -23.05 -9.57 -11.52
C ALA A 158 -23.53 -8.85 -12.80
N HIS A 159 -23.17 -7.57 -12.98
CA HIS A 159 -23.54 -6.81 -14.18
C HIS A 159 -22.85 -7.33 -15.44
N GLU A 160 -21.53 -7.59 -15.36
CA GLU A 160 -20.73 -8.07 -16.50
C GLU A 160 -21.11 -9.52 -16.90
N LEU A 161 -21.54 -10.36 -15.95
CA LEU A 161 -22.05 -11.71 -16.23
C LEU A 161 -23.47 -11.68 -16.82
N LYS A 162 -24.32 -10.76 -16.37
CA LYS A 162 -25.70 -10.64 -16.86
C LYS A 162 -25.76 -10.27 -18.35
N THR A 163 -24.88 -9.41 -18.82
CA THR A 163 -24.88 -8.92 -20.21
C THR A 163 -24.67 -10.07 -21.24
N PRO A 164 -23.60 -10.89 -21.19
CA PRO A 164 -23.43 -12.00 -22.11
C PRO A 164 -24.53 -13.06 -21.94
N LEU A 165 -25.00 -13.30 -20.72
CA LEU A 165 -26.09 -14.23 -20.48
C LEU A 165 -27.38 -13.79 -21.21
N THR A 166 -27.73 -12.51 -21.09
CA THR A 166 -28.92 -11.96 -21.82
C THR A 166 -28.77 -12.07 -23.34
N LEU A 167 -27.54 -11.90 -23.88
CA LEU A 167 -27.28 -12.11 -25.30
C LEU A 167 -27.46 -13.58 -25.72
N ILE A 168 -26.94 -14.51 -24.94
CA ILE A 168 -27.09 -15.97 -25.16
C ILE A 168 -28.60 -16.33 -25.15
N GLU A 169 -29.34 -15.88 -24.13
CA GLU A 169 -30.79 -16.09 -24.02
C GLU A 169 -31.55 -15.52 -25.24
N GLY A 170 -31.19 -14.30 -25.64
CA GLY A 170 -31.81 -13.65 -26.82
C GLY A 170 -31.55 -14.41 -28.11
N TYR A 171 -30.30 -14.78 -28.39
CA TYR A 171 -29.97 -15.55 -29.60
C TYR A 171 -30.55 -16.96 -29.58
N THR A 172 -30.61 -17.63 -28.43
CA THR A 172 -31.24 -18.96 -28.31
C THR A 172 -32.75 -18.89 -28.48
N ALA A 173 -33.39 -17.81 -28.01
CA ALA A 173 -34.83 -17.59 -28.28
C ALA A 173 -35.08 -17.37 -29.76
N MET A 174 -34.29 -16.53 -30.45
CA MET A 174 -34.39 -16.31 -31.89
C MET A 174 -34.18 -17.60 -32.69
N LEU A 175 -33.18 -18.43 -32.32
CA LEU A 175 -32.94 -19.73 -32.92
C LEU A 175 -34.15 -20.65 -32.78
N ARG A 176 -34.80 -20.67 -31.60
CA ARG A 176 -36.02 -21.47 -31.36
C ARG A 176 -37.16 -21.04 -32.26
N ASP A 177 -37.35 -19.74 -32.46
CA ASP A 177 -38.42 -19.20 -33.32
C ASP A 177 -38.12 -19.45 -34.80
N MET A 178 -36.83 -19.44 -35.21
CA MET A 178 -36.43 -19.70 -36.62
C MET A 178 -36.50 -21.18 -37.03
N VAL A 179 -36.34 -22.14 -36.09
CA VAL A 179 -36.52 -23.56 -36.37
C VAL A 179 -37.91 -23.88 -36.94
N LEU A 180 -38.86 -22.96 -36.80
CA LEU A 180 -40.21 -23.04 -37.37
C LEU A 180 -40.30 -22.55 -38.83
N ILE A 181 -39.25 -21.92 -39.39
CA ILE A 181 -39.22 -21.31 -40.72
C ILE A 181 -38.02 -21.83 -41.50
N THR A 182 -38.23 -22.82 -42.34
CA THR A 182 -37.24 -23.48 -43.22
C THR A 182 -36.79 -22.51 -44.34
N ASP A 183 -35.50 -22.24 -44.47
CA ASP A 183 -34.69 -21.71 -45.59
C ASP A 183 -33.76 -20.53 -45.32
N GLN A 184 -33.11 -20.43 -44.16
CA GLN A 184 -32.16 -19.33 -43.88
C GLN A 184 -30.90 -19.82 -43.18
N GLU A 185 -30.05 -20.61 -43.84
CA GLU A 185 -28.77 -21.12 -43.25
C GLU A 185 -27.85 -19.98 -42.78
N GLU A 186 -27.72 -18.86 -43.53
CA GLU A 186 -26.86 -17.73 -43.14
C GLU A 186 -27.32 -17.03 -41.83
N SER A 187 -28.66 -16.92 -41.67
CA SER A 187 -29.22 -16.31 -40.46
C SER A 187 -29.02 -17.19 -39.22
N VAL A 188 -29.10 -18.49 -39.38
CA VAL A 188 -28.88 -19.47 -38.34
C VAL A 188 -27.39 -19.45 -37.88
N ASP A 189 -26.44 -19.40 -38.82
CA ASP A 189 -25.01 -19.30 -38.52
C ASP A 189 -24.67 -18.00 -37.75
N MET A 190 -25.31 -16.89 -38.12
CA MET A 190 -25.15 -15.61 -37.39
C MET A 190 -25.62 -15.72 -35.92
N LEU A 191 -26.77 -16.39 -35.69
CA LEU A 191 -27.27 -16.56 -34.33
C LEU A 191 -26.42 -17.51 -33.49
N PHE A 192 -25.89 -18.60 -34.08
CA PHE A 192 -24.91 -19.47 -33.40
C PHE A 192 -23.63 -18.71 -33.05
N LYS A 193 -23.07 -17.90 -33.96
CA LYS A 193 -21.96 -17.02 -33.68
C LYS A 193 -22.26 -16.05 -32.53
N GLY A 194 -23.48 -15.56 -32.43
CA GLY A 194 -23.92 -14.74 -31.31
C GLY A 194 -23.89 -15.45 -29.98
N VAL A 195 -24.35 -16.70 -29.94
CA VAL A 195 -24.29 -17.56 -28.73
C VAL A 195 -22.86 -17.87 -28.36
N ASP A 196 -22.02 -18.26 -29.33
CA ASP A 196 -20.62 -18.57 -29.11
C ASP A 196 -19.85 -17.35 -28.55
N ASN A 197 -20.08 -16.16 -29.11
CA ASN A 197 -19.50 -14.94 -28.63
C ASN A 197 -19.91 -14.63 -27.18
N GLY A 198 -21.18 -14.82 -26.85
CA GLY A 198 -21.71 -14.64 -25.50
C GLY A 198 -21.06 -15.62 -24.51
N THR A 199 -20.97 -16.90 -24.91
CA THR A 199 -20.37 -17.97 -24.08
C THR A 199 -18.87 -17.76 -23.84
N ASN A 200 -18.13 -17.40 -24.90
CA ASN A 200 -16.70 -17.10 -24.80
C ASN A 200 -16.46 -15.87 -23.90
N ARG A 201 -17.31 -14.85 -24.01
CA ARG A 201 -17.24 -13.67 -23.15
C ARG A 201 -17.48 -14.02 -21.68
N LEU A 202 -18.46 -14.90 -21.40
CA LEU A 202 -18.75 -15.35 -20.05
C LEU A 202 -17.54 -16.10 -19.45
N ARG A 203 -16.93 -16.98 -20.24
CA ARG A 203 -15.72 -17.72 -19.85
C ARG A 203 -14.58 -16.77 -19.51
N GLU A 204 -14.26 -15.79 -20.37
CA GLU A 204 -13.21 -14.79 -20.10
C GLU A 204 -13.43 -14.05 -18.78
N ILE A 205 -14.67 -13.66 -18.48
CA ILE A 205 -14.97 -12.94 -17.23
C ILE A 205 -14.75 -13.85 -16.02
N ILE A 206 -15.15 -15.13 -16.10
CA ILE A 206 -14.94 -16.11 -15.02
C ILE A 206 -13.44 -16.36 -14.81
N ASP A 207 -12.67 -16.54 -15.88
CA ASP A 207 -11.24 -16.75 -15.82
C ASP A 207 -10.52 -15.55 -15.21
N ASP A 208 -10.88 -14.33 -15.62
CA ASP A 208 -10.38 -13.08 -15.00
C ASP A 208 -10.67 -13.02 -13.48
N MET A 209 -11.87 -13.45 -13.06
CA MET A 209 -12.24 -13.48 -11.62
C MET A 209 -11.43 -14.53 -10.84
N ILE A 210 -11.20 -15.71 -11.43
CA ILE A 210 -10.36 -16.74 -10.83
C ILE A 210 -8.93 -16.22 -10.69
N ASP A 211 -8.38 -15.59 -11.71
CA ASP A 211 -7.02 -15.02 -11.67
C ASP A 211 -6.88 -13.97 -10.59
N VAL A 212 -7.84 -13.04 -10.46
CA VAL A 212 -7.86 -12.06 -9.38
C VAL A 212 -7.90 -12.73 -8.01
N SER A 213 -8.73 -13.77 -7.86
CA SER A 213 -8.80 -14.51 -6.59
C SER A 213 -7.50 -15.22 -6.24
N LEU A 214 -6.82 -15.82 -7.24
CA LEU A 214 -5.52 -16.48 -7.05
C LEU A 214 -4.41 -15.46 -6.67
N LEU A 215 -4.42 -14.29 -7.32
CA LEU A 215 -3.49 -13.21 -7.03
C LEU A 215 -3.67 -12.67 -5.61
N ASP A 216 -4.92 -12.46 -5.17
CA ASP A 216 -5.23 -11.95 -3.83
C ASP A 216 -4.78 -12.86 -2.70
N ASN A 217 -4.87 -14.14 -2.92
CA ASN A 217 -4.47 -15.15 -1.95
C ASN A 217 -3.01 -15.57 -2.10
N HIS A 218 -2.23 -14.93 -2.98
CA HIS A 218 -0.84 -15.33 -3.31
C HIS A 218 -0.73 -16.81 -3.72
N LEU A 219 -1.79 -17.34 -4.35
CA LEU A 219 -1.87 -18.72 -4.80
C LEU A 219 -1.58 -18.90 -6.30
N LEU A 220 -1.25 -17.82 -7.01
CA LEU A 220 -0.90 -17.91 -8.43
C LEU A 220 0.40 -18.72 -8.57
N GLN A 221 0.28 -19.92 -9.08
CA GLN A 221 1.44 -20.76 -9.40
C GLN A 221 1.98 -20.37 -10.76
N MET A 222 3.30 -20.14 -10.83
CA MET A 222 4.01 -19.75 -12.04
C MET A 222 4.77 -20.92 -12.62
N ASN A 223 4.60 -21.16 -13.91
CA ASN A 223 5.33 -22.19 -14.65
C ASN A 223 6.46 -21.56 -15.48
N PHE A 224 7.62 -21.34 -14.83
CA PHE A 224 8.76 -20.72 -15.47
C PHE A 224 9.39 -21.63 -16.52
N GLN A 225 9.46 -21.17 -17.76
CA GLN A 225 10.05 -21.87 -18.90
C GLN A 225 10.81 -20.86 -19.78
N PRO A 226 11.66 -21.34 -20.72
CA PRO A 226 12.30 -20.47 -21.70
C PRO A 226 11.25 -19.76 -22.55
N VAL A 227 11.37 -18.44 -22.69
CA VAL A 227 10.44 -17.57 -23.40
C VAL A 227 11.18 -16.61 -24.31
N TRP A 228 10.64 -16.33 -25.48
CA TRP A 228 11.09 -15.32 -26.43
C TRP A 228 10.02 -14.23 -26.54
N PHE A 229 10.34 -13.02 -26.12
CA PHE A 229 9.38 -11.90 -26.19
C PHE A 229 8.92 -11.61 -27.62
N GLY A 230 9.82 -11.72 -28.61
CA GLY A 230 9.46 -11.55 -30.01
C GLY A 230 8.34 -12.47 -30.45
N GLN A 231 8.42 -13.75 -30.11
CA GLN A 231 7.36 -14.73 -30.44
C GLN A 231 6.04 -14.40 -29.74
N LEU A 232 6.08 -14.03 -28.45
CA LEU A 232 4.86 -13.67 -27.73
C LEU A 232 4.19 -12.45 -28.36
N ILE A 233 4.97 -11.43 -28.70
CA ILE A 233 4.46 -10.19 -29.33
C ILE A 233 3.87 -10.50 -30.71
N GLU A 234 4.52 -11.36 -31.52
CA GLU A 234 4.02 -11.78 -32.83
C GLU A 234 2.70 -12.57 -32.72
N ILE A 235 2.57 -13.47 -31.75
CA ILE A 235 1.33 -14.21 -31.50
C ILE A 235 0.19 -13.25 -31.16
N VAL A 236 0.41 -12.33 -30.24
CA VAL A 236 -0.62 -11.34 -29.85
C VAL A 236 -0.94 -10.38 -31.01
N GLN A 237 0.05 -9.97 -31.79
CA GLN A 237 -0.16 -9.16 -33.00
C GLN A 237 -1.07 -9.87 -34.00
N HIS A 238 -0.83 -11.15 -34.27
CA HIS A 238 -1.63 -11.93 -35.22
C HIS A 238 -3.08 -12.08 -34.74
N GLU A 239 -3.28 -12.35 -33.46
CA GLU A 239 -4.63 -12.43 -32.86
C GLU A 239 -5.41 -11.11 -32.97
N LEU A 240 -4.72 -9.98 -32.80
CA LEU A 240 -5.36 -8.67 -32.80
C LEU A 240 -5.39 -8.00 -34.18
N GLU A 241 -4.91 -8.64 -35.24
CA GLU A 241 -4.78 -8.06 -36.57
C GLU A 241 -6.13 -7.59 -37.15
N GLU A 242 -7.17 -8.41 -37.01
CA GLU A 242 -8.53 -8.08 -37.48
C GLU A 242 -9.08 -6.85 -36.72
N ALA A 243 -8.86 -6.81 -35.42
CA ALA A 243 -9.28 -5.69 -34.57
C ALA A 243 -8.58 -4.39 -34.97
N LEU A 244 -7.29 -4.44 -35.22
CA LEU A 244 -6.47 -3.30 -35.69
C LEU A 244 -6.94 -2.81 -37.05
N LYS A 245 -7.22 -3.74 -38.00
CA LYS A 245 -7.75 -3.42 -39.34
C LYS A 245 -9.13 -2.75 -39.25
N ASN A 246 -10.03 -3.30 -38.46
CA ASN A 246 -11.38 -2.75 -38.29
C ASN A 246 -11.39 -1.35 -37.69
N ARG A 247 -10.38 -1.05 -36.83
CA ARG A 247 -10.15 0.24 -36.17
C ARG A 247 -9.23 1.15 -36.99
N ARG A 248 -8.72 0.71 -38.14
CA ARG A 248 -7.70 1.41 -38.96
C ARG A 248 -6.50 1.88 -38.17
N GLN A 249 -6.18 1.18 -37.08
CA GLN A 249 -5.06 1.50 -36.19
C GLN A 249 -3.77 0.85 -36.72
N LYS A 250 -2.63 1.48 -36.43
CA LYS A 250 -1.31 0.97 -36.83
C LYS A 250 -0.58 0.44 -35.61
N LEU A 251 -0.18 -0.84 -35.64
CA LEU A 251 0.73 -1.41 -34.66
C LEU A 251 2.16 -1.37 -35.22
N ILE A 252 3.06 -0.73 -34.49
CA ILE A 252 4.47 -0.55 -34.85
C ILE A 252 5.30 -1.29 -33.79
N ILE A 253 6.03 -2.32 -34.21
CA ILE A 253 6.92 -3.07 -33.33
C ILE A 253 8.35 -2.69 -33.67
N SER A 254 9.09 -2.17 -32.69
CA SER A 254 10.50 -1.83 -32.80
C SER A 254 11.34 -2.95 -32.16
N PRO A 255 12.06 -3.78 -32.92
CA PRO A 255 12.93 -4.79 -32.35
C PRO A 255 13.98 -4.16 -31.44
N PHE A 256 14.20 -4.74 -30.26
CA PHE A 256 15.13 -4.26 -29.24
C PHE A 256 16.07 -5.37 -28.79
N LYS A 257 17.15 -5.02 -28.12
CA LYS A 257 18.04 -6.00 -27.50
C LYS A 257 17.25 -6.79 -26.43
N GLY A 258 17.24 -8.12 -26.51
CA GLY A 258 16.38 -9.00 -25.68
C GLY A 258 15.11 -9.47 -26.38
N PHE A 259 14.72 -8.88 -27.53
CA PHE A 259 13.52 -9.29 -28.28
C PHE A 259 13.57 -10.77 -28.72
N ASN A 260 14.72 -11.21 -29.25
CA ASN A 260 14.96 -12.58 -29.69
C ASN A 260 15.88 -13.36 -28.76
N GLU A 261 16.21 -12.84 -27.58
CA GLU A 261 17.00 -13.53 -26.58
C GLU A 261 16.10 -14.39 -25.69
N ILE A 262 16.64 -15.53 -25.22
CA ILE A 262 15.93 -16.39 -24.30
C ILE A 262 15.87 -15.72 -22.94
N THR A 263 14.68 -15.65 -22.38
CA THR A 263 14.44 -15.29 -20.97
C THR A 263 13.67 -16.41 -20.29
N PHE A 264 13.46 -16.33 -18.98
CA PHE A 264 12.66 -17.29 -18.23
C PHE A 264 11.41 -16.62 -17.67
N GLY A 265 10.27 -17.23 -17.90
CA GLY A 265 8.98 -16.74 -17.45
C GLY A 265 7.87 -17.73 -17.73
N ASP A 266 6.69 -17.44 -17.23
CA ASP A 266 5.47 -18.17 -17.59
C ASP A 266 4.91 -17.59 -18.89
N SER A 267 5.06 -18.34 -19.99
CA SER A 267 4.68 -17.86 -21.33
C SER A 267 3.19 -17.58 -21.47
N GLU A 268 2.32 -18.37 -20.81
CA GLU A 268 0.87 -18.19 -20.86
C GLU A 268 0.46 -16.90 -20.11
N ARG A 269 1.03 -16.70 -18.95
CA ARG A 269 0.77 -15.51 -18.14
C ARG A 269 1.33 -14.25 -18.77
N LEU A 270 2.53 -14.30 -19.35
CA LEU A 270 3.12 -13.17 -20.08
C LEU A 270 2.32 -12.83 -21.34
N TYR A 271 1.84 -13.86 -22.08
CA TYR A 271 0.92 -13.65 -23.19
C TYR A 271 -0.37 -12.96 -22.73
N GLN A 272 -0.97 -13.41 -21.63
CA GLN A 272 -2.17 -12.78 -21.04
C GLN A 272 -1.93 -11.32 -20.69
N ALA A 273 -0.79 -11.00 -20.06
CA ALA A 273 -0.43 -9.63 -19.72
C ALA A 273 -0.26 -8.73 -20.96
N LEU A 274 0.48 -9.19 -21.97
CA LEU A 274 0.67 -8.48 -23.24
C LEU A 274 -0.66 -8.27 -23.98
N ARG A 275 -1.49 -9.31 -24.06
CA ARG A 275 -2.82 -9.24 -24.68
C ARG A 275 -3.72 -8.23 -23.98
N ASN A 276 -3.73 -8.20 -22.66
CA ASN A 276 -4.50 -7.25 -21.87
C ASN A 276 -4.06 -5.80 -22.13
N LEU A 277 -2.75 -5.53 -22.15
CA LEU A 277 -2.22 -4.20 -22.43
C LEU A 277 -2.53 -3.74 -23.85
N LEU A 278 -2.29 -4.60 -24.85
CA LEU A 278 -2.56 -4.26 -26.26
C LEU A 278 -4.06 -4.08 -26.55
N THR A 279 -4.91 -4.93 -25.96
CA THR A 279 -6.36 -4.77 -26.08
C THR A 279 -6.83 -3.45 -25.46
N ASN A 280 -6.24 -3.03 -24.33
CA ASN A 280 -6.53 -1.72 -23.74
C ASN A 280 -6.05 -0.58 -24.63
N SER A 281 -4.83 -0.67 -25.20
CA SER A 281 -4.32 0.33 -26.13
C SER A 281 -5.24 0.47 -27.38
N ILE A 282 -5.67 -0.64 -27.97
CA ILE A 282 -6.63 -0.63 -29.11
C ILE A 282 -7.95 0.04 -28.71
N LYS A 283 -8.45 -0.27 -27.54
CA LYS A 283 -9.72 0.23 -27.02
C LYS A 283 -9.73 1.74 -26.77
N PHE A 284 -8.64 2.26 -26.22
CA PHE A 284 -8.56 3.67 -25.83
C PHE A 284 -7.88 4.57 -26.86
N THR A 285 -7.36 4.00 -27.94
CA THR A 285 -6.86 4.75 -29.08
C THR A 285 -7.99 5.01 -30.08
N PRO A 286 -8.18 6.24 -30.59
CA PRO A 286 -9.12 6.55 -31.65
C PRO A 286 -8.86 5.78 -32.94
N ASP A 287 -9.85 5.68 -33.80
CA ASP A 287 -9.72 5.08 -35.14
C ASP A 287 -8.63 5.84 -35.94
N GLY A 288 -7.77 5.12 -36.60
CA GLY A 288 -6.65 5.68 -37.35
C GLY A 288 -5.42 6.04 -36.51
N GLY A 289 -5.46 5.89 -35.18
CA GLY A 289 -4.32 6.11 -34.30
C GLY A 289 -3.23 5.05 -34.41
N SER A 290 -2.19 5.16 -33.59
CA SER A 290 -1.06 4.24 -33.60
C SER A 290 -0.73 3.71 -32.21
N ILE A 291 -0.26 2.47 -32.18
CA ILE A 291 0.24 1.77 -30.99
C ILE A 291 1.65 1.35 -31.30
N ARG A 292 2.61 1.60 -30.41
CA ARG A 292 4.02 1.23 -30.58
C ARG A 292 4.45 0.33 -29.45
N ILE A 293 5.15 -0.75 -29.80
CA ILE A 293 5.86 -1.61 -28.86
C ILE A 293 7.34 -1.39 -29.06
N ASP A 294 8.02 -1.08 -27.98
CA ASP A 294 9.48 -0.90 -27.91
C ASP A 294 10.00 -1.57 -26.64
N GLY A 295 11.29 -1.65 -26.47
CA GLY A 295 11.87 -2.19 -25.24
C GLY A 295 13.36 -2.02 -25.16
N ARG A 296 13.92 -2.42 -24.02
CA ARG A 296 15.36 -2.41 -23.78
C ARG A 296 15.75 -3.42 -22.72
N MET A 297 17.00 -3.86 -22.83
CA MET A 297 17.61 -4.71 -21.82
C MET A 297 18.19 -3.83 -20.71
N LEU A 298 17.82 -4.12 -19.48
CA LEU A 298 18.40 -3.53 -18.27
C LEU A 298 19.17 -4.62 -17.51
N PRO A 299 20.10 -4.26 -16.61
CA PRO A 299 20.77 -5.25 -15.76
C PRO A 299 19.78 -6.10 -14.97
N GLY A 300 19.63 -7.38 -15.34
CA GLY A 300 18.69 -8.31 -14.69
C GLY A 300 17.23 -8.17 -15.08
N PHE A 301 16.88 -7.30 -16.06
CA PHE A 301 15.50 -7.09 -16.48
C PHE A 301 15.37 -6.85 -17.98
N VAL A 302 14.21 -7.19 -18.53
CA VAL A 302 13.74 -6.71 -19.83
C VAL A 302 12.64 -5.68 -19.58
N GLU A 303 12.80 -4.48 -20.05
CA GLU A 303 11.78 -3.44 -20.06
C GLU A 303 11.05 -3.46 -21.40
N ILE A 304 9.73 -3.55 -21.38
CA ILE A 304 8.87 -3.47 -22.57
C ILE A 304 7.95 -2.25 -22.39
N THR A 305 7.91 -1.41 -23.39
CA THR A 305 7.10 -0.20 -23.45
C THR A 305 6.03 -0.35 -24.50
N ILE A 306 4.76 -0.16 -24.12
CA ILE A 306 3.62 -0.07 -25.04
C ILE A 306 3.11 1.37 -24.99
N ALA A 307 3.22 2.07 -26.10
CA ALA A 307 2.81 3.47 -26.25
C ALA A 307 1.64 3.58 -27.22
N ASP A 308 0.63 4.33 -26.88
CA ASP A 308 -0.54 4.56 -27.73
C ASP A 308 -0.83 6.07 -27.88
N THR A 309 -1.47 6.43 -29.01
CA THR A 309 -1.96 7.78 -29.26
C THR A 309 -3.42 7.92 -28.84
N GLY A 310 -3.72 7.38 -27.66
CA GLY A 310 -5.07 7.33 -27.10
C GLY A 310 -5.45 8.56 -26.31
N ILE A 311 -6.54 8.42 -25.53
CA ILE A 311 -7.10 9.51 -24.72
C ILE A 311 -6.23 9.90 -23.50
N GLY A 312 -5.19 9.12 -23.20
CA GLY A 312 -4.35 9.31 -22.02
C GLY A 312 -5.03 8.93 -20.71
N ILE A 313 -4.29 9.04 -19.61
CA ILE A 313 -4.75 8.75 -18.25
C ILE A 313 -4.38 9.96 -17.37
N ALA A 314 -5.34 10.54 -16.68
CA ALA A 314 -5.09 11.63 -15.75
C ALA A 314 -4.14 11.20 -14.63
N VAL A 315 -3.26 12.10 -14.17
CA VAL A 315 -2.24 11.76 -13.14
C VAL A 315 -2.88 11.19 -11.87
N GLU A 316 -4.01 11.71 -11.47
CA GLU A 316 -4.80 11.28 -10.32
C GLU A 316 -5.40 9.87 -10.45
N ASP A 317 -5.52 9.37 -11.69
CA ASP A 317 -6.08 8.05 -11.97
C ASP A 317 -5.00 6.98 -12.22
N GLN A 318 -3.72 7.35 -12.40
CA GLN A 318 -2.65 6.43 -12.79
C GLN A 318 -2.41 5.29 -11.79
N GLU A 319 -2.56 5.54 -10.50
CA GLU A 319 -2.49 4.49 -9.49
C GLU A 319 -3.78 3.66 -9.44
N ARG A 320 -4.92 4.32 -9.60
CA ARG A 320 -6.23 3.71 -9.50
C ARG A 320 -6.59 2.75 -10.62
N ILE A 321 -5.99 2.90 -11.81
CA ILE A 321 -6.24 1.98 -12.94
C ILE A 321 -5.75 0.55 -12.68
N PHE A 322 -4.82 0.36 -11.73
CA PHE A 322 -4.35 -0.94 -11.29
C PHE A 322 -5.17 -1.51 -10.12
N GLU A 323 -6.10 -0.74 -9.56
CA GLU A 323 -7.05 -1.25 -8.60
C GLU A 323 -8.10 -2.11 -9.31
N LYS A 324 -8.57 -3.13 -8.62
CA LYS A 324 -9.63 -3.99 -9.14
C LYS A 324 -10.88 -3.15 -9.43
N PHE A 325 -11.43 -3.34 -10.65
CA PHE A 325 -12.57 -2.56 -11.12
C PHE A 325 -12.30 -1.05 -11.24
N GLY A 326 -11.04 -0.65 -11.21
CA GLY A 326 -10.60 0.71 -11.47
C GLY A 326 -11.10 1.14 -12.85
N ARG A 327 -12.14 1.98 -12.88
CA ARG A 327 -12.67 2.57 -14.11
C ARG A 327 -12.41 4.06 -14.07
N VAL A 328 -11.76 4.57 -15.12
CA VAL A 328 -11.55 6.00 -15.31
C VAL A 328 -12.73 6.57 -16.08
N GLY A 329 -13.40 7.60 -15.54
CA GLY A 329 -14.50 8.29 -16.17
C GLY A 329 -15.89 7.76 -15.85
N ASN A 330 -16.92 8.37 -16.47
CA ASN A 330 -18.32 8.09 -16.16
C ASN A 330 -18.75 6.73 -16.71
N ALA A 331 -19.20 5.81 -15.85
CA ALA A 331 -19.62 4.44 -16.20
C ALA A 331 -20.71 4.39 -17.29
N ALA A 332 -21.49 5.46 -17.46
CA ALA A 332 -22.54 5.57 -18.46
C ALA A 332 -22.04 5.74 -19.91
N LEU A 333 -20.73 5.99 -20.12
CA LEU A 333 -20.14 6.24 -21.44
C LEU A 333 -19.45 5.01 -22.05
N HIS A 334 -19.46 3.87 -21.39
CA HIS A 334 -18.81 2.65 -21.87
C HIS A 334 -19.74 1.87 -22.82
N SER A 335 -19.33 1.72 -24.10
CA SER A 335 -20.05 0.91 -25.07
C SER A 335 -19.88 -0.59 -24.81
N SER A 336 -20.90 -1.39 -25.13
CA SER A 336 -20.90 -2.85 -24.94
C SER A 336 -20.01 -3.58 -25.97
N GLY A 337 -18.70 -3.40 -25.93
CA GLY A 337 -17.79 -4.10 -26.86
C GLY A 337 -16.33 -4.03 -26.44
N LYS A 338 -15.65 -5.20 -26.43
CA LYS A 338 -14.25 -5.33 -25.95
C LYS A 338 -13.24 -4.51 -26.77
N ILE A 339 -13.53 -4.29 -28.05
CA ILE A 339 -12.61 -3.67 -29.03
C ILE A 339 -13.16 -2.34 -29.57
N LYS A 340 -14.38 -1.95 -29.23
CA LYS A 340 -14.96 -0.65 -29.63
C LYS A 340 -14.28 0.47 -28.84
N PHE A 341 -14.17 1.65 -29.46
CA PHE A 341 -13.64 2.84 -28.77
C PHE A 341 -14.41 3.10 -27.46
N LYS A 342 -13.68 3.23 -26.36
CA LYS A 342 -14.23 3.29 -24.99
C LYS A 342 -15.12 2.08 -24.63
N GLY A 343 -14.86 0.90 -25.23
CA GLY A 343 -15.61 -0.33 -24.94
C GLY A 343 -15.50 -0.76 -23.47
N GLY A 344 -16.59 -1.35 -22.94
CA GLY A 344 -16.66 -1.83 -21.56
C GLY A 344 -15.83 -3.10 -21.31
N GLY A 345 -15.50 -3.32 -20.04
CA GLY A 345 -14.91 -4.54 -19.53
C GLY A 345 -14.92 -4.49 -18.01
N PRO A 346 -14.73 -5.61 -17.30
CA PRO A 346 -14.83 -5.66 -15.84
C PRO A 346 -13.77 -4.82 -15.11
N GLY A 347 -12.78 -4.27 -15.82
CA GLY A 347 -11.67 -3.51 -15.17
C GLY A 347 -10.69 -4.41 -14.42
N LEU A 348 -10.56 -5.67 -14.85
CA LEU A 348 -9.68 -6.66 -14.23
C LEU A 348 -8.35 -6.84 -14.96
N GLY A 349 -8.27 -6.50 -16.25
CA GLY A 349 -7.09 -6.76 -17.07
C GLY A 349 -5.81 -6.10 -16.56
N LEU A 350 -5.84 -4.83 -16.13
CA LEU A 350 -4.66 -4.14 -15.58
C LEU A 350 -4.24 -4.67 -14.20
N PRO A 351 -5.14 -4.88 -13.23
CA PRO A 351 -4.81 -5.58 -11.98
C PRO A 351 -4.18 -6.96 -12.20
N ILE A 352 -4.74 -7.77 -13.11
CA ILE A 352 -4.18 -9.09 -13.47
C ILE A 352 -2.79 -8.92 -14.08
N THR A 353 -2.62 -7.99 -15.01
CA THR A 353 -1.31 -7.69 -15.61
C THR A 353 -0.28 -7.33 -14.55
N LYS A 354 -0.64 -6.43 -13.62
CA LYS A 354 0.22 -6.04 -12.50
C LYS A 354 0.61 -7.25 -11.65
N GLY A 355 -0.35 -8.07 -11.24
CA GLY A 355 -0.08 -9.27 -10.45
C GLY A 355 0.82 -10.29 -11.17
N ILE A 356 0.62 -10.49 -12.47
CA ILE A 356 1.48 -11.37 -13.28
C ILE A 356 2.92 -10.83 -13.31
N ILE A 357 3.11 -9.55 -13.58
CA ILE A 357 4.43 -8.93 -13.64
C ILE A 357 5.15 -8.97 -12.28
N GLU A 358 4.42 -8.67 -11.20
CA GLU A 358 4.95 -8.77 -9.82
C GLU A 358 5.32 -10.20 -9.45
N ALA A 359 4.52 -11.20 -9.86
CA ALA A 359 4.83 -12.62 -9.65
C ALA A 359 6.09 -13.07 -10.43
N HIS A 360 6.46 -12.38 -11.51
CA HIS A 360 7.75 -12.56 -12.20
C HIS A 360 8.89 -11.76 -11.55
N GLY A 361 8.65 -11.06 -10.43
CA GLY A 361 9.64 -10.20 -9.76
C GLY A 361 9.89 -8.88 -10.49
N GLY A 362 8.99 -8.49 -11.39
CA GLY A 362 9.03 -7.26 -12.15
C GLY A 362 8.15 -6.16 -11.55
N ALA A 363 8.01 -5.06 -12.29
CA ALA A 363 7.11 -3.95 -11.95
C ALA A 363 6.43 -3.42 -13.20
N VAL A 364 5.21 -2.89 -13.05
CA VAL A 364 4.47 -2.21 -14.11
C VAL A 364 4.17 -0.79 -13.68
N SER A 365 4.34 0.15 -14.59
CA SER A 365 4.00 1.55 -14.38
C SER A 365 3.31 2.12 -15.62
N VAL A 366 2.55 3.18 -15.42
CA VAL A 366 1.97 3.98 -16.50
C VAL A 366 2.53 5.38 -16.39
N SER A 367 3.00 5.91 -17.50
CA SER A 367 3.55 7.26 -17.60
C SER A 367 2.85 8.00 -18.73
N TYR A 368 2.72 9.28 -18.57
CA TYR A 368 2.11 10.17 -19.54
C TYR A 368 3.10 11.31 -19.84
N THR A 369 3.48 11.48 -21.10
CA THR A 369 4.29 12.62 -21.51
C THR A 369 3.52 13.52 -22.46
N HIS A 370 3.37 14.80 -22.08
CA HIS A 370 3.04 15.86 -23.02
C HIS A 370 4.30 16.09 -23.89
N LEU A 371 4.34 15.56 -25.08
CA LEU A 371 5.27 16.06 -26.08
C LEU A 371 4.78 17.46 -26.47
N ARG A 372 5.44 18.50 -25.91
CA ARG A 372 5.41 19.83 -26.49
C ARG A 372 6.24 19.79 -27.76
N ALA A 373 5.67 19.30 -28.85
CA ALA A 373 6.14 19.60 -30.18
C ALA A 373 5.18 20.60 -30.81
N HIS A 374 5.70 21.68 -31.30
CA HIS A 374 5.00 22.58 -32.18
C HIS A 374 4.26 21.75 -33.25
N GLU A 375 2.94 21.85 -33.33
CA GLU A 375 2.03 21.46 -34.41
C GLU A 375 1.15 20.22 -34.31
N THR A 376 1.24 19.32 -33.31
CA THR A 376 0.20 18.29 -33.12
C THR A 376 -0.04 18.03 -31.64
N ASN A 377 -1.32 18.10 -31.23
CA ASN A 377 -1.79 17.74 -29.88
C ASN A 377 -1.87 16.20 -29.74
N ASP A 378 -0.80 15.47 -30.02
CA ASP A 378 -0.80 14.03 -29.84
C ASP A 378 -0.50 13.70 -28.37
N LEU A 379 -1.55 13.31 -27.67
CA LEU A 379 -1.49 12.75 -26.32
C LEU A 379 -0.94 11.32 -26.44
N ILE A 380 0.19 11.02 -25.86
CA ILE A 380 0.77 9.67 -25.89
C ILE A 380 0.75 9.11 -24.47
N SER A 381 0.03 8.02 -24.26
CA SER A 381 0.09 7.25 -23.02
C SER A 381 1.10 6.11 -23.18
N TYR A 382 1.87 5.84 -22.12
CA TYR A 382 2.85 4.76 -22.09
C TYR A 382 2.52 3.81 -20.96
N SER A 383 2.40 2.52 -21.28
CA SER A 383 2.50 1.45 -20.29
C SER A 383 3.90 0.87 -20.35
N VAL A 384 4.63 0.96 -19.26
CA VAL A 384 5.98 0.40 -19.14
C VAL A 384 5.94 -0.75 -18.16
N PHE A 385 6.41 -1.92 -18.53
CA PHE A 385 6.62 -3.00 -17.60
C PHE A 385 8.06 -3.53 -17.70
N CYS A 386 8.63 -3.78 -16.53
CA CYS A 386 9.96 -4.37 -16.39
C CYS A 386 9.79 -5.79 -15.86
N LEU A 387 10.34 -6.76 -16.58
CA LEU A 387 10.35 -8.16 -16.19
C LEU A 387 11.75 -8.55 -15.75
N LYS A 388 11.85 -9.24 -14.60
CA LYS A 388 13.11 -9.79 -14.11
C LYS A 388 13.55 -10.93 -15.02
N ILE A 389 14.83 -10.89 -15.43
CA ILE A 389 15.47 -11.99 -16.15
C ILE A 389 16.11 -12.89 -15.11
N GLY A 390 15.74 -14.18 -15.09
CA GLY A 390 16.32 -15.16 -14.21
C GLY A 390 17.75 -15.52 -14.60
#